data_52dfe86c75a2305b1eb32706e722367b
#
_entry.id   52dfe86c75a2305b1eb32706e722367b
#
_cell.length_a   1.000
_cell.length_b   1.000
_cell.length_c   1.000
_cell.angle_alpha   90.00
_cell.angle_beta   90.00
_cell.angle_gamma   90.00
#
_symmetry.space_group_name_H-M   'P 1'
#
loop_
_entity.id
_entity.type
_entity.pdbx_description
1 polymer ?
#
loop_
_entity_poly.entity_id
_entity_poly.type
_entity_poly.pdbx_seq_one_letter_code
_entity_poly.pdbx_strand_id
1 'polypeptide(L)'
;MKVLNFGSLNIDYTYQVDHFVRAGETMSSESLQVFSGGKGLNQSIALSKAGADVWHAGAVGAGDGDFLIEQMKKAGVHTELIEHLDGQTGHAIIQKDPAGQNCILLYGGANQRITKEMVDRVLTQFEADDFLILQNEISEIGYIMEKAHEKGMKIVLNPSPMNAKILSYPLEYVDYFLLNEVEASDICGIEATKDPQAL
;
A
#
# COMPACT_ATOMS: atom_id res chain seq x y z
N MET A 1 -2.07 -4.06 -22.33
CA MET A 1 -1.62 -4.60 -21.04
C MET A 1 -1.68 -3.45 -20.06
N LYS A 2 -2.62 -3.51 -19.15
CA LYS A 2 -2.81 -2.52 -18.07
C LYS A 2 -2.11 -2.99 -16.81
N VAL A 3 -1.84 -2.05 -15.90
CA VAL A 3 -1.35 -2.33 -14.56
C VAL A 3 -2.37 -1.81 -13.57
N LEU A 4 -3.09 -2.72 -12.90
CA LEU A 4 -3.93 -2.40 -11.75
C LEU A 4 -3.06 -2.41 -10.49
N ASN A 5 -2.91 -1.29 -9.82
CA ASN A 5 -2.40 -1.25 -8.47
C ASN A 5 -3.60 -1.10 -7.50
N PHE A 6 -3.98 -2.17 -6.82
CA PHE A 6 -5.02 -2.14 -5.80
C PHE A 6 -4.34 -1.95 -4.46
N GLY A 7 -4.26 -0.69 -4.02
CA GLY A 7 -3.33 -0.34 -2.96
C GLY A 7 -3.76 0.79 -2.04
N SER A 8 -2.94 1.02 -1.04
CA SER A 8 -3.15 2.00 0.01
C SER A 8 -2.94 3.44 -0.46
N LEU A 9 -3.73 4.32 0.14
CA LEU A 9 -3.63 5.78 0.06
C LEU A 9 -3.55 6.31 1.48
N ASN A 10 -2.45 6.99 1.83
CA ASN A 10 -2.23 7.51 3.19
C ASN A 10 -1.89 8.99 3.18
N ILE A 11 -2.30 9.68 4.24
CA ILE A 11 -1.84 11.02 4.58
C ILE A 11 -0.70 10.87 5.58
N ASP A 12 0.50 11.31 5.25
CA ASP A 12 1.66 11.22 6.14
C ASP A 12 1.83 12.54 6.90
N TYR A 13 1.46 12.55 8.19
CA TYR A 13 1.68 13.66 9.12
C TYR A 13 3.08 13.51 9.75
N THR A 14 4.05 14.26 9.24
CA THR A 14 5.45 14.19 9.70
C THR A 14 5.74 15.32 10.69
N TYR A 15 5.97 14.95 11.92
CA TYR A 15 6.34 15.84 13.02
C TYR A 15 7.86 15.81 13.22
N GLN A 16 8.52 16.96 13.08
CA GLN A 16 9.90 17.09 13.49
C GLN A 16 9.94 17.25 15.01
N VAL A 17 10.68 16.38 15.68
CA VAL A 17 10.78 16.31 17.14
C VAL A 17 12.25 16.26 17.56
N ASP A 18 12.56 16.70 18.78
CA ASP A 18 13.90 16.57 19.36
C ASP A 18 14.26 15.09 19.66
N HIS A 19 13.27 14.34 20.16
CA HIS A 19 13.37 12.89 20.40
C HIS A 19 11.96 12.28 20.29
N PHE A 20 11.85 10.96 20.21
CA PHE A 20 10.56 10.28 20.20
C PHE A 20 9.87 10.39 21.55
N VAL A 21 8.58 10.78 21.56
CA VAL A 21 7.77 10.94 22.76
C VAL A 21 7.75 9.64 23.58
N ARG A 22 7.95 9.74 24.88
CA ARG A 22 7.96 8.61 25.82
C ARG A 22 6.65 8.50 26.58
N ALA A 23 6.41 7.35 27.18
CA ALA A 23 5.23 7.16 28.03
C ALA A 23 5.19 8.19 29.16
N GLY A 24 4.05 8.90 29.30
CA GLY A 24 3.84 9.95 30.29
C GLY A 24 4.45 11.31 29.97
N GLU A 25 5.11 11.45 28.83
CA GLU A 25 5.70 12.71 28.37
C GLU A 25 4.74 13.50 27.50
N THR A 26 4.82 14.83 27.59
CA THR A 26 4.18 15.78 26.67
C THR A 26 5.25 16.69 26.12
N MET A 27 5.39 16.71 24.80
CA MET A 27 6.36 17.58 24.11
C MET A 27 5.70 18.31 22.95
N SER A 28 6.29 19.44 22.56
CA SER A 28 5.91 20.17 21.34
C SER A 28 6.80 19.73 20.18
N SER A 29 6.19 19.53 19.00
CA SER A 29 6.96 19.36 17.77
C SER A 29 7.51 20.70 17.27
N GLU A 30 8.64 20.67 16.59
CA GLU A 30 9.23 21.86 15.94
C GLU A 30 8.46 22.27 14.70
N SER A 31 7.95 21.30 13.95
CA SER A 31 7.15 21.52 12.74
C SER A 31 6.24 20.34 12.43
N LEU A 32 5.23 20.60 11.61
CA LEU A 32 4.36 19.59 11.00
C LEU A 32 4.39 19.79 9.48
N GLN A 33 4.67 18.71 8.77
CA GLN A 33 4.54 18.64 7.31
C GLN A 33 3.58 17.52 6.94
N VAL A 34 2.77 17.75 5.89
CA VAL A 34 1.79 16.78 5.41
C VAL A 34 2.19 16.35 4.01
N PHE A 35 2.35 15.04 3.82
CA PHE A 35 2.73 14.45 2.54
C PHE A 35 1.70 13.42 2.09
N SER A 36 1.71 13.16 0.79
CA SER A 36 1.06 11.96 0.27
C SER A 36 1.92 10.75 0.56
N GLY A 37 1.31 9.69 1.04
CA GLY A 37 1.95 8.43 1.38
C GLY A 37 1.09 7.23 1.02
N GLY A 38 1.48 6.08 1.56
CA GLY A 38 0.94 4.77 1.22
C GLY A 38 1.77 4.06 0.17
N LYS A 39 2.05 2.78 0.39
CA LYS A 39 2.84 1.97 -0.55
C LYS A 39 2.18 1.90 -1.92
N GLY A 40 0.84 1.75 -1.94
CA GLY A 40 0.05 1.72 -3.16
C GLY A 40 0.20 2.98 -3.98
N LEU A 41 -0.02 4.15 -3.38
CA LEU A 41 0.13 5.45 -4.04
C LEU A 41 1.54 5.63 -4.60
N ASN A 42 2.56 5.35 -3.80
CA ASN A 42 3.96 5.53 -4.19
C ASN A 42 4.35 4.62 -5.38
N GLN A 43 3.91 3.35 -5.35
CA GLN A 43 4.16 2.40 -6.44
C GLN A 43 3.41 2.80 -7.72
N SER A 44 2.16 3.27 -7.63
CA SER A 44 1.42 3.75 -8.81
C SER A 44 2.11 4.93 -9.48
N ILE A 45 2.57 5.90 -8.70
CA ILE A 45 3.30 7.06 -9.24
C ILE A 45 4.63 6.63 -9.86
N ALA A 46 5.37 5.72 -9.22
CA ALA A 46 6.63 5.23 -9.74
C ALA A 46 6.47 4.50 -11.08
N LEU A 47 5.49 3.61 -11.16
CA LEU A 47 5.17 2.85 -12.37
C LEU A 47 4.71 3.75 -13.52
N SER A 48 3.84 4.71 -13.24
CA SER A 48 3.39 5.66 -14.25
C SER A 48 4.54 6.52 -14.78
N LYS A 49 5.44 7.00 -13.90
CA LYS A 49 6.67 7.69 -14.31
C LYS A 49 7.63 6.82 -15.11
N ALA A 50 7.58 5.50 -14.92
CA ALA A 50 8.34 4.54 -15.73
C ALA A 50 7.67 4.23 -17.08
N GLY A 51 6.51 4.83 -17.38
CA GLY A 51 5.80 4.69 -18.67
C GLY A 51 4.76 3.58 -18.72
N ALA A 52 4.39 2.97 -17.58
CA ALA A 52 3.32 1.98 -17.53
C ALA A 52 1.94 2.66 -17.58
N ASP A 53 0.94 1.96 -18.16
CA ASP A 53 -0.48 2.34 -18.14
C ASP A 53 -1.09 1.89 -16.80
N VAL A 54 -1.06 2.78 -15.79
CA VAL A 54 -1.37 2.45 -14.39
C VAL A 54 -2.76 2.92 -14.00
N TRP A 55 -3.54 2.00 -13.48
CA TRP A 55 -4.85 2.21 -12.87
C TRP A 55 -4.71 1.97 -11.37
N HIS A 56 -5.11 2.94 -10.55
CA HIS A 56 -5.12 2.77 -9.11
C HIS A 56 -6.54 2.53 -8.61
N ALA A 57 -6.73 1.42 -7.89
CA ALA A 57 -7.94 1.16 -7.12
C ALA A 57 -7.63 1.20 -5.63
N GLY A 58 -8.57 1.70 -4.86
CA GLY A 58 -8.43 1.88 -3.41
C GLY A 58 -9.54 2.74 -2.85
N ALA A 59 -9.33 3.27 -1.66
CA ALA A 59 -10.30 4.15 -1.04
C ALA A 59 -9.65 5.27 -0.22
N VAL A 60 -10.31 6.42 -0.22
CA VAL A 60 -10.00 7.59 0.62
C VAL A 60 -11.21 7.99 1.45
N GLY A 61 -11.00 8.77 2.50
CA GLY A 61 -12.07 9.41 3.24
C GLY A 61 -12.69 10.56 2.42
N ALA A 62 -14.00 10.73 2.53
CA ALA A 62 -14.74 11.72 1.74
C ALA A 62 -14.38 13.18 2.02
N GLY A 63 -13.68 13.48 3.12
CA GLY A 63 -13.37 14.85 3.54
C GLY A 63 -11.89 15.23 3.51
N ASP A 64 -10.97 14.28 3.27
CA ASP A 64 -9.54 14.53 3.48
C ASP A 64 -8.60 13.92 2.42
N GLY A 65 -9.12 13.09 1.48
CA GLY A 65 -8.29 12.29 0.58
C GLY A 65 -8.02 12.90 -0.80
N ASP A 66 -8.72 13.95 -1.21
CA ASP A 66 -8.71 14.46 -2.60
C ASP A 66 -7.32 14.86 -3.10
N PHE A 67 -6.47 15.42 -2.23
CA PHE A 67 -5.13 15.83 -2.64
C PHE A 67 -4.22 14.65 -3.04
N LEU A 68 -4.46 13.46 -2.48
CA LEU A 68 -3.76 12.22 -2.86
C LEU A 68 -4.13 11.83 -4.29
N ILE A 69 -5.43 11.86 -4.62
CA ILE A 69 -5.97 11.59 -5.95
C ILE A 69 -5.40 12.58 -6.98
N GLU A 70 -5.43 13.88 -6.65
CA GLU A 70 -4.89 14.92 -7.53
C GLU A 70 -3.39 14.75 -7.79
N GLN A 71 -2.64 14.29 -6.80
CA GLN A 71 -1.22 14.04 -6.97
C GLN A 71 -0.95 12.84 -7.91
N MET A 72 -1.76 11.80 -7.82
CA MET A 72 -1.69 10.64 -8.71
C MET A 72 -2.09 11.00 -10.14
N LYS A 73 -3.16 11.78 -10.33
CA LYS A 73 -3.56 12.32 -11.65
C LYS A 73 -2.46 13.12 -12.30
N LYS A 74 -1.79 14.01 -11.55
CA LYS A 74 -0.63 14.79 -12.05
C LYS A 74 0.54 13.92 -12.47
N ALA A 75 0.66 12.73 -11.90
CA ALA A 75 1.67 11.75 -12.29
C ALA A 75 1.25 10.86 -13.47
N GLY A 76 0.02 11.02 -14.00
CA GLY A 76 -0.49 10.25 -15.14
C GLY A 76 -1.15 8.93 -14.76
N VAL A 77 -1.50 8.72 -13.49
CA VAL A 77 -2.22 7.53 -13.01
C VAL A 77 -3.72 7.70 -13.25
N HIS A 78 -4.38 6.67 -13.77
CA HIS A 78 -5.84 6.58 -13.83
C HIS A 78 -6.41 6.36 -12.42
N THR A 79 -7.29 7.24 -11.96
CA THR A 79 -7.78 7.28 -10.57
C THR A 79 -9.28 7.08 -10.43
N GLU A 80 -9.96 6.72 -11.51
CA GLU A 80 -11.42 6.57 -11.59
C GLU A 80 -11.94 5.41 -10.73
N LEU A 81 -11.04 4.53 -10.27
CA LEU A 81 -11.34 3.36 -9.44
C LEU A 81 -11.08 3.60 -7.94
N ILE A 82 -10.78 4.84 -7.54
CA ILE A 82 -10.64 5.21 -6.14
C ILE A 82 -12.01 5.65 -5.61
N GLU A 83 -12.46 5.03 -4.54
CA GLU A 83 -13.75 5.35 -3.92
C GLU A 83 -13.59 6.33 -2.73
N HIS A 84 -14.58 7.20 -2.57
CA HIS A 84 -14.70 8.05 -1.39
C HIS A 84 -15.65 7.37 -0.39
N LEU A 85 -15.14 7.07 0.79
CA LEU A 85 -15.90 6.41 1.85
C LEU A 85 -16.11 7.36 3.03
N ASP A 86 -17.19 7.17 3.77
CA ASP A 86 -17.38 7.92 5.02
C ASP A 86 -16.20 7.67 5.98
N GLY A 87 -15.85 8.70 6.78
CA GLY A 87 -14.74 8.63 7.72
C GLY A 87 -13.43 9.14 7.14
N GLN A 88 -12.32 8.75 7.74
CA GLN A 88 -10.99 9.29 7.44
C GLN A 88 -10.24 8.41 6.44
N THR A 89 -9.40 9.05 5.63
CA THR A 89 -8.35 8.39 4.86
C THR A 89 -7.36 7.67 5.80
N GLY A 90 -6.73 6.62 5.32
CA GLY A 90 -5.59 6.02 6.00
C GLY A 90 -4.51 7.08 6.24
N HIS A 91 -3.84 7.04 7.39
CA HIS A 91 -2.80 8.02 7.67
C HIS A 91 -1.68 7.47 8.55
N ALA A 92 -0.54 8.11 8.48
CA ALA A 92 0.61 7.87 9.33
C ALA A 92 0.90 9.10 10.19
N ILE A 93 1.13 8.89 11.50
CA ILE A 93 1.77 9.86 12.36
C ILE A 93 3.24 9.46 12.44
N ILE A 94 4.10 10.32 11.91
CA ILE A 94 5.54 10.07 11.77
C ILE A 94 6.27 11.07 12.65
N GLN A 95 6.99 10.61 13.67
CA GLN A 95 7.96 11.39 14.39
C GLN A 95 9.33 11.22 13.73
N LYS A 96 10.01 12.32 13.47
CA LYS A 96 11.36 12.32 12.88
C LYS A 96 12.31 13.12 13.75
N ASP A 97 13.39 12.48 14.19
CA ASP A 97 14.41 13.11 15.03
C ASP A 97 15.53 13.80 14.19
N PRO A 98 16.44 14.58 14.82
CA PRO A 98 17.54 15.23 14.13
C PRO A 98 18.56 14.28 13.49
N ALA A 99 18.62 13.02 13.96
CA ALA A 99 19.46 11.98 13.39
C ALA A 99 18.84 11.34 12.12
N GLY A 100 17.62 11.75 11.76
CA GLY A 100 16.89 11.22 10.61
C GLY A 100 16.20 9.88 10.88
N GLN A 101 16.17 9.42 12.13
CA GLN A 101 15.38 8.24 12.51
C GLN A 101 13.89 8.60 12.55
N ASN A 102 13.05 7.58 12.39
CA ASN A 102 11.59 7.76 12.45
C ASN A 102 10.93 6.74 13.37
N CYS A 103 9.76 7.15 13.91
CA CYS A 103 8.83 6.30 14.62
C CYS A 103 7.46 6.53 14.01
N ILE A 104 6.81 5.46 13.53
CA ILE A 104 5.61 5.56 12.70
C ILE A 104 4.45 4.84 13.37
N LEU A 105 3.32 5.54 13.52
CA LEU A 105 2.05 4.98 13.91
C LEU A 105 1.10 5.04 12.72
N LEU A 106 0.58 3.89 12.28
CA LEU A 106 -0.35 3.78 11.15
C LEU A 106 -1.79 3.66 11.63
N TYR A 107 -2.69 4.36 10.95
CA TYR A 107 -4.14 4.17 11.03
C TYR A 107 -4.67 3.80 9.64
N GLY A 108 -5.32 2.63 9.54
CA GLY A 108 -5.74 2.10 8.24
C GLY A 108 -6.85 2.89 7.54
N GLY A 109 -7.79 3.48 8.30
CA GLY A 109 -8.86 4.32 7.75
C GLY A 109 -9.63 3.63 6.61
N ALA A 110 -9.85 4.37 5.53
CA ALA A 110 -10.54 3.88 4.34
C ALA A 110 -9.86 2.66 3.70
N ASN A 111 -8.54 2.50 3.82
CA ASN A 111 -7.81 1.33 3.31
C ASN A 111 -8.31 0.00 3.90
N GLN A 112 -8.83 0.00 5.12
CA GLN A 112 -9.37 -1.19 5.79
C GLN A 112 -10.88 -1.37 5.57
N ARG A 113 -11.46 -0.67 4.60
CA ARG A 113 -12.89 -0.70 4.30
C ARG A 113 -13.20 -1.07 2.85
N ILE A 114 -12.21 -1.61 2.15
CA ILE A 114 -12.43 -2.25 0.84
C ILE A 114 -13.36 -3.44 1.05
N THR A 115 -14.37 -3.57 0.19
CA THR A 115 -15.34 -4.66 0.22
C THR A 115 -15.22 -5.55 -1.01
N LYS A 116 -15.76 -6.76 -0.93
CA LYS A 116 -15.78 -7.71 -2.06
C LYS A 116 -16.53 -7.13 -3.27
N GLU A 117 -17.61 -6.40 -3.04
CA GLU A 117 -18.38 -5.74 -4.11
C GLU A 117 -17.54 -4.65 -4.82
N MET A 118 -16.69 -3.92 -4.09
CA MET A 118 -15.75 -2.98 -4.70
C MET A 118 -14.73 -3.73 -5.57
N VAL A 119 -14.17 -4.82 -5.05
CA VAL A 119 -13.22 -5.68 -5.78
C VAL A 119 -13.84 -6.18 -7.08
N ASP A 120 -15.04 -6.75 -7.01
CA ASP A 120 -15.72 -7.30 -8.17
C ASP A 120 -15.96 -6.22 -9.25
N ARG A 121 -16.41 -5.01 -8.85
CA ARG A 121 -16.57 -3.89 -9.79
C ARG A 121 -15.26 -3.48 -10.46
N VAL A 122 -14.20 -3.34 -9.69
CA VAL A 122 -12.87 -2.97 -10.20
C VAL A 122 -12.39 -3.98 -11.23
N LEU A 123 -12.42 -5.26 -10.88
CA LEU A 123 -11.87 -6.31 -11.74
C LEU A 123 -12.63 -6.50 -13.04
N THR A 124 -13.88 -6.02 -13.18
CA THR A 124 -14.60 -6.06 -14.48
C THR A 124 -13.89 -5.29 -15.59
N GLN A 125 -12.99 -4.34 -15.24
CA GLN A 125 -12.30 -3.48 -16.21
C GLN A 125 -10.94 -4.02 -16.69
N PHE A 126 -10.54 -5.17 -16.17
CA PHE A 126 -9.26 -5.82 -16.49
C PHE A 126 -9.48 -7.18 -17.12
N GLU A 127 -8.47 -7.69 -17.79
CA GLU A 127 -8.53 -8.94 -18.54
C GLU A 127 -7.32 -9.85 -18.20
N ALA A 128 -7.31 -11.05 -18.76
CA ALA A 128 -6.17 -11.95 -18.65
C ALA A 128 -4.88 -11.26 -19.15
N ASP A 129 -3.77 -11.59 -18.53
CA ASP A 129 -2.43 -11.01 -18.78
C ASP A 129 -2.26 -9.53 -18.40
N ASP A 130 -3.29 -8.84 -17.86
CA ASP A 130 -3.08 -7.58 -17.15
C ASP A 130 -2.39 -7.85 -15.80
N PHE A 131 -1.63 -6.87 -15.30
CA PHE A 131 -0.94 -6.99 -14.01
C PHE A 131 -1.81 -6.48 -12.87
N LEU A 132 -1.81 -7.22 -11.76
CA LEU A 132 -2.29 -6.77 -10.46
C LEU A 132 -1.11 -6.58 -9.51
N ILE A 133 -1.00 -5.41 -8.90
CA ILE A 133 0.02 -5.11 -7.89
C ILE A 133 -0.67 -4.89 -6.55
N LEU A 134 -0.18 -5.57 -5.52
CA LEU A 134 -0.72 -5.55 -4.16
C LEU A 134 0.39 -5.25 -3.14
N GLN A 135 -0.03 -4.64 -2.01
CA GLN A 135 0.76 -4.47 -0.80
C GLN A 135 -0.09 -4.91 0.39
N ASN A 136 0.54 -5.13 1.56
CA ASN A 136 -0.19 -5.61 2.74
C ASN A 136 -0.75 -4.44 3.59
N GLU A 137 -1.45 -3.48 2.96
CA GLU A 137 -1.96 -2.29 3.65
C GLU A 137 -3.47 -2.07 3.51
N ILE A 138 -4.17 -2.92 2.74
CA ILE A 138 -5.63 -2.81 2.53
C ILE A 138 -6.36 -4.05 3.04
N SER A 139 -7.70 -3.97 3.17
CA SER A 139 -8.54 -5.14 3.41
C SER A 139 -8.74 -5.99 2.14
N GLU A 140 -9.31 -7.17 2.28
CA GLU A 140 -9.74 -8.10 1.21
C GLU A 140 -8.60 -8.59 0.26
N ILE A 141 -7.33 -8.50 0.65
CA ILE A 141 -6.20 -8.89 -0.21
C ILE A 141 -6.32 -10.33 -0.72
N GLY A 142 -6.64 -11.29 0.15
CA GLY A 142 -6.82 -12.68 -0.25
C GLY A 142 -7.92 -12.84 -1.31
N TYR A 143 -9.06 -12.17 -1.13
CA TYR A 143 -10.15 -12.19 -2.10
C TYR A 143 -9.76 -11.53 -3.43
N ILE A 144 -9.02 -10.42 -3.39
CA ILE A 144 -8.50 -9.77 -4.60
C ILE A 144 -7.60 -10.72 -5.37
N MET A 145 -6.69 -11.45 -4.68
CA MET A 145 -5.78 -12.42 -5.29
C MET A 145 -6.55 -13.57 -5.93
N GLU A 146 -7.53 -14.15 -5.23
CA GLU A 146 -8.38 -15.22 -5.77
C GLU A 146 -9.07 -14.79 -7.06
N LYS A 147 -9.74 -13.63 -7.06
CA LYS A 147 -10.48 -13.13 -8.21
C LYS A 147 -9.60 -12.73 -9.39
N ALA A 148 -8.43 -12.18 -9.13
CA ALA A 148 -7.45 -11.86 -10.16
C ALA A 148 -6.86 -13.13 -10.80
N HIS A 149 -6.57 -14.15 -9.98
CA HIS A 149 -6.10 -15.45 -10.47
C HIS A 149 -7.18 -16.15 -11.33
N GLU A 150 -8.43 -16.20 -10.87
CA GLU A 150 -9.57 -16.73 -11.66
C GLU A 150 -9.69 -16.05 -13.03
N LYS A 151 -9.31 -14.77 -13.11
CA LYS A 151 -9.36 -13.97 -14.34
C LYS A 151 -8.11 -14.13 -15.23
N GLY A 152 -7.06 -14.77 -14.75
CA GLY A 152 -5.81 -14.96 -15.46
C GLY A 152 -4.88 -13.74 -15.44
N MET A 153 -5.05 -12.82 -14.49
CA MET A 153 -4.14 -11.69 -14.29
C MET A 153 -2.80 -12.14 -13.71
N LYS A 154 -1.76 -11.37 -13.94
CA LYS A 154 -0.43 -11.57 -13.35
C LYS A 154 -0.33 -10.86 -12.01
N ILE A 155 -0.12 -11.62 -10.94
CA ILE A 155 -0.14 -11.09 -9.57
C ILE A 155 1.29 -10.77 -9.09
N VAL A 156 1.49 -9.52 -8.69
CA VAL A 156 2.72 -9.00 -8.08
C VAL A 156 2.41 -8.62 -6.63
N LEU A 157 3.08 -9.22 -5.67
CA LEU A 157 2.88 -8.94 -4.26
C LEU A 157 4.12 -8.33 -3.60
N ASN A 158 3.95 -7.17 -2.98
CA ASN A 158 4.85 -6.63 -1.98
C ASN A 158 4.25 -6.94 -0.60
N PRO A 159 4.80 -7.87 0.20
CA PRO A 159 4.18 -8.29 1.46
C PRO A 159 4.30 -7.27 2.60
N SER A 160 4.94 -6.13 2.35
CA SER A 160 5.16 -5.10 3.36
C SER A 160 3.91 -4.25 3.66
N PRO A 161 3.63 -3.94 4.93
CA PRO A 161 4.35 -4.36 6.13
C PRO A 161 4.13 -5.85 6.45
N MET A 162 5.23 -6.58 6.66
CA MET A 162 5.18 -8.01 6.95
C MET A 162 4.50 -8.28 8.30
N ASN A 163 3.56 -9.24 8.31
CA ASN A 163 2.93 -9.75 9.52
C ASN A 163 2.36 -11.16 9.24
N ALA A 164 1.93 -11.85 10.28
CA ALA A 164 1.43 -13.25 10.18
C ALA A 164 0.23 -13.44 9.24
N LYS A 165 -0.53 -12.37 8.93
CA LYS A 165 -1.69 -12.43 8.02
C LYS A 165 -1.27 -12.78 6.58
N ILE A 166 -0.06 -12.42 6.17
CA ILE A 166 0.47 -12.76 4.83
C ILE A 166 0.40 -14.26 4.57
N LEU A 167 0.73 -15.09 5.57
CA LEU A 167 0.73 -16.53 5.44
C LEU A 167 -0.68 -17.15 5.29
N SER A 168 -1.72 -16.36 5.47
CA SER A 168 -3.12 -16.78 5.23
C SER A 168 -3.63 -16.45 3.82
N TYR A 169 -2.84 -15.75 3.01
CA TYR A 169 -3.19 -15.43 1.63
C TYR A 169 -2.84 -16.60 0.68
N PRO A 170 -3.50 -16.71 -0.47
CA PRO A 170 -3.20 -17.72 -1.47
C PRO A 170 -1.90 -17.38 -2.22
N LEU A 171 -0.74 -17.52 -1.54
CA LEU A 171 0.56 -17.11 -2.05
C LEU A 171 0.98 -17.91 -3.31
N GLU A 172 0.41 -19.08 -3.52
CA GLU A 172 0.59 -19.90 -4.74
C GLU A 172 0.07 -19.24 -6.02
N TYR A 173 -0.75 -18.18 -5.90
CA TYR A 173 -1.24 -17.41 -7.05
C TYR A 173 -0.32 -16.25 -7.42
N VAL A 174 0.74 -15.98 -6.66
CA VAL A 174 1.66 -14.88 -6.89
C VAL A 174 2.66 -15.26 -7.98
N ASP A 175 2.68 -14.49 -9.08
CA ASP A 175 3.68 -14.65 -10.15
C ASP A 175 5.02 -13.99 -9.79
N TYR A 176 4.99 -12.85 -9.05
CA TYR A 176 6.19 -12.09 -8.69
C TYR A 176 6.11 -11.54 -7.27
N PHE A 177 7.15 -11.81 -6.49
CA PHE A 177 7.32 -11.18 -5.17
C PHE A 177 8.30 -9.99 -5.23
N LEU A 178 7.93 -8.87 -4.60
CA LEU A 178 8.79 -7.71 -4.38
C LEU A 178 9.08 -7.60 -2.88
N LEU A 179 10.14 -8.22 -2.42
CA LEU A 179 10.46 -8.37 -1.01
C LEU A 179 11.97 -8.24 -0.75
N ASN A 180 12.32 -7.97 0.50
CA ASN A 180 13.69 -8.02 0.98
C ASN A 180 14.00 -9.41 1.59
N GLU A 181 15.26 -9.62 1.99
CA GLU A 181 15.72 -10.89 2.56
C GLU A 181 15.03 -11.28 3.87
N VAL A 182 14.57 -10.29 4.67
CA VAL A 182 13.85 -10.55 5.92
C VAL A 182 12.44 -11.02 5.62
N GLU A 183 11.72 -10.33 4.74
CA GLU A 183 10.37 -10.70 4.30
C GLU A 183 10.35 -12.08 3.61
N ALA A 184 11.37 -12.37 2.78
CA ALA A 184 11.53 -13.68 2.16
C ALA A 184 11.71 -14.79 3.20
N SER A 185 12.56 -14.56 4.18
CA SER A 185 12.84 -15.44 5.30
C SER A 185 11.58 -15.75 6.11
N ASP A 186 10.80 -14.71 6.43
CA ASP A 186 9.55 -14.84 7.18
C ASP A 186 8.50 -15.67 6.41
N ILE A 187 8.39 -15.47 5.09
CA ILE A 187 7.47 -16.23 4.23
C ILE A 187 7.91 -17.70 4.12
N CYS A 188 9.21 -17.95 3.93
CA CYS A 188 9.75 -19.31 3.76
C CYS A 188 9.91 -20.05 5.10
N GLY A 189 9.82 -19.37 6.24
CA GLY A 189 10.02 -19.96 7.57
C GLY A 189 11.46 -20.42 7.82
N ILE A 190 12.44 -19.73 7.20
CA ILE A 190 13.87 -20.03 7.32
C ILE A 190 14.62 -18.84 7.92
N GLU A 191 15.87 -19.02 8.34
CA GLU A 191 16.72 -17.92 8.83
C GLU A 191 17.10 -16.97 7.68
N ALA A 192 17.07 -15.64 7.96
CA ALA A 192 17.37 -14.62 6.95
C ALA A 192 18.79 -14.80 6.40
N THR A 193 18.91 -14.85 5.08
CA THR A 193 20.17 -15.02 4.37
C THR A 193 20.28 -14.03 3.21
N LYS A 194 21.52 -13.63 2.89
CA LYS A 194 21.81 -12.85 1.68
C LYS A 194 22.11 -13.73 0.46
N ASP A 195 22.10 -15.04 0.62
CA ASP A 195 22.28 -15.97 -0.48
C ASP A 195 20.92 -16.24 -1.16
N PRO A 196 20.69 -15.73 -2.39
CA PRO A 196 19.42 -15.93 -3.09
C PRO A 196 19.16 -17.39 -3.50
N GLN A 197 20.16 -18.27 -3.42
CA GLN A 197 19.97 -19.71 -3.68
C GLN A 197 19.48 -20.48 -2.45
N ALA A 198 19.50 -19.87 -1.28
CA ALA A 198 19.03 -20.45 -0.03
C ALA A 198 17.57 -20.05 0.30
N LEU A 199 16.99 -19.13 -0.48
CA LEU A 199 15.58 -18.70 -0.45
C LEU A 199 14.79 -19.40 -1.57
#